data_8e9ed52b30884b1644b93a3a135b890d
#
_entry.id   8e9ed52b30884b1644b93a3a135b890d
#
_cell.length_a   1.000
_cell.length_b   1.000
_cell.length_c   1.000
_cell.angle_alpha   90.00
_cell.angle_beta   90.00
_cell.angle_gamma   90.00
#
_symmetry.space_group_name_H-M   'P 1'
#
loop_
_entity.id
_entity.type
_entity.pdbx_description
1 polymer ?
#
loop_
_entity_poly.entity_id
_entity_poly.type
_entity_poly.pdbx_seq_one_letter_code
_entity_poly.pdbx_strand_id
1 'polypeptide(L)'
;TSEYIEIEDNSEMLAAIDVEETINLEKAYRFYVTADVPNQEKINFILTCSDKIGTYQTAFSIDAFAPEFALNEITILPNNIVKPGETATLKLTFDNVGNSVAYNVLTELFVASSDVEFENTTIRTDEVAAGETFFVTTDFSVSSSAALSSVYEVIYSVCSKYNVLHSNYDL
;
A
#
# COMPACT_ATOMS: atom_id res chain seq x y z
N THR A 1 -21.00 10.23 3.55
CA THR A 1 -19.57 10.35 3.23
C THR A 1 -18.88 9.03 3.46
N SER A 2 -17.98 8.62 2.60
CA SER A 2 -17.12 7.45 2.77
C SER A 2 -16.22 7.64 4.01
N GLU A 3 -15.89 6.55 4.71
CA GLU A 3 -14.91 6.56 5.81
C GLU A 3 -13.50 6.93 5.37
N TYR A 4 -13.21 6.81 4.06
CA TYR A 4 -11.91 7.13 3.45
C TYR A 4 -11.77 8.58 3.00
N ILE A 5 -12.67 9.48 3.42
CA ILE A 5 -12.65 10.90 3.04
C ILE A 5 -12.73 11.80 4.26
N GLU A 6 -11.80 12.72 4.33
CA GLU A 6 -11.86 13.89 5.23
C GLU A 6 -12.17 15.14 4.41
N ILE A 7 -13.33 15.75 4.67
CA ILE A 7 -13.77 16.97 3.99
C ILE A 7 -13.25 18.18 4.78
N GLU A 8 -12.41 19.01 4.14
CA GLU A 8 -11.88 20.24 4.71
C GLU A 8 -12.77 21.45 4.40
N ASP A 9 -13.26 21.51 3.15
CA ASP A 9 -14.14 22.58 2.68
C ASP A 9 -15.32 21.98 1.92
N ASN A 10 -16.55 22.26 2.38
CA ASN A 10 -17.77 21.59 1.91
C ASN A 10 -18.89 22.53 1.49
N SER A 11 -18.66 23.86 1.48
CA SER A 11 -19.75 24.80 1.19
C SER A 11 -19.25 26.07 0.55
N GLU A 12 -20.00 26.52 -0.47
CA GLU A 12 -19.81 27.79 -1.13
C GLU A 12 -21.10 28.59 -1.17
N MET A 13 -20.97 29.91 -1.03
CA MET A 13 -22.08 30.83 -1.17
C MET A 13 -21.98 31.57 -2.50
N LEU A 14 -22.96 31.36 -3.37
CA LEU A 14 -23.00 31.98 -4.67
C LEU A 14 -23.86 33.25 -4.67
N ALA A 15 -23.48 34.19 -5.48
CA ALA A 15 -24.36 35.29 -5.88
C ALA A 15 -25.54 34.75 -6.72
N ALA A 16 -26.49 35.65 -7.09
CA ALA A 16 -27.54 35.23 -8.00
C ALA A 16 -26.97 34.78 -9.34
N ILE A 17 -27.53 33.69 -9.85
CA ILE A 17 -27.20 33.14 -11.18
C ILE A 17 -28.39 33.40 -12.08
N ASP A 18 -28.17 34.05 -13.20
CA ASP A 18 -29.22 34.37 -14.18
C ASP A 18 -29.63 33.08 -14.96
N VAL A 19 -30.77 33.16 -15.63
CA VAL A 19 -31.27 32.08 -16.47
C VAL A 19 -30.25 31.77 -17.58
N GLU A 20 -29.92 30.50 -17.77
CA GLU A 20 -28.93 30.01 -18.74
C GLU A 20 -27.47 30.42 -18.45
N GLU A 21 -27.19 31.05 -17.32
CA GLU A 21 -25.85 31.40 -16.90
C GLU A 21 -25.13 30.17 -16.34
N THR A 22 -23.82 30.06 -16.61
CA THR A 22 -22.93 29.07 -16.05
C THR A 22 -21.84 29.74 -15.25
N ILE A 23 -21.67 29.35 -13.99
CA ILE A 23 -20.60 29.85 -13.13
C ILE A 23 -19.60 28.70 -12.91
N ASN A 24 -18.31 28.98 -13.17
CA ASN A 24 -17.23 28.07 -12.83
C ASN A 24 -16.59 28.49 -11.50
N LEU A 25 -16.56 27.58 -10.56
CA LEU A 25 -15.92 27.79 -9.27
C LEU A 25 -14.62 26.98 -9.23
N GLU A 26 -13.52 27.66 -9.05
CA GLU A 26 -12.24 27.00 -8.83
C GLU A 26 -12.03 26.78 -7.34
N LYS A 27 -11.65 25.54 -6.96
CA LYS A 27 -11.33 25.17 -5.57
C LYS A 27 -12.50 25.33 -4.59
N ALA A 28 -13.73 25.19 -5.08
CA ALA A 28 -14.94 25.34 -4.28
C ALA A 28 -15.07 24.31 -3.16
N TYR A 29 -14.47 23.12 -3.33
CA TYR A 29 -14.50 22.07 -2.34
C TYR A 29 -13.11 21.47 -2.18
N ARG A 30 -12.78 21.08 -0.94
CA ARG A 30 -11.54 20.41 -0.63
C ARG A 30 -11.77 19.21 0.27
N PHE A 31 -11.16 18.11 -0.09
CA PHE A 31 -11.16 16.89 0.71
C PHE A 31 -9.82 16.16 0.57
N TYR A 32 -9.53 15.31 1.53
CA TYR A 32 -8.40 14.39 1.50
C TYR A 32 -8.91 12.96 1.43
N VAL A 33 -8.23 12.13 0.65
CA VAL A 33 -8.41 10.68 0.68
C VAL A 33 -7.46 10.12 1.75
N THR A 34 -7.98 9.30 2.65
CA THR A 34 -7.18 8.71 3.73
C THR A 34 -6.17 7.69 3.20
N ALA A 35 -5.12 7.44 3.97
CA ALA A 35 -4.03 6.57 3.54
C ALA A 35 -4.40 5.08 3.45
N ASP A 36 -5.47 4.67 4.08
CA ASP A 36 -5.99 3.31 4.16
C ASP A 36 -7.10 3.00 3.14
N VAL A 37 -7.32 3.92 2.18
CA VAL A 37 -8.30 3.69 1.12
C VAL A 37 -7.93 2.43 0.33
N PRO A 38 -8.88 1.50 0.10
CA PRO A 38 -8.66 0.36 -0.77
C PRO A 38 -8.41 0.79 -2.22
N ASN A 39 -7.63 -0.01 -2.94
CA ASN A 39 -7.44 0.22 -4.37
C ASN A 39 -8.76 0.08 -5.13
N GLN A 40 -9.07 1.01 -6.03
CA GLN A 40 -10.31 1.10 -6.80
C GLN A 40 -11.58 1.34 -5.95
N GLU A 41 -11.44 1.91 -4.76
CA GLU A 41 -12.60 2.29 -3.94
C GLU A 41 -13.42 3.39 -4.61
N LYS A 42 -14.74 3.17 -4.69
CA LYS A 42 -15.67 4.15 -5.25
C LYS A 42 -16.23 5.07 -4.16
N ILE A 43 -15.79 6.32 -4.21
CA ILE A 43 -16.20 7.35 -3.26
C ILE A 43 -17.38 8.13 -3.83
N ASN A 44 -18.50 8.08 -3.12
CA ASN A 44 -19.75 8.73 -3.55
C ASN A 44 -19.95 10.06 -2.84
N PHE A 45 -20.32 11.08 -3.61
CA PHE A 45 -20.61 12.42 -3.15
C PHE A 45 -22.06 12.79 -3.48
N ILE A 46 -22.69 13.58 -2.61
CA ILE A 46 -23.95 14.25 -2.86
C ILE A 46 -23.68 15.75 -2.79
N LEU A 47 -23.88 16.44 -3.90
CA LEU A 47 -23.87 17.88 -3.96
C LEU A 47 -25.28 18.40 -3.71
N THR A 48 -25.43 19.29 -2.74
CA THR A 48 -26.71 19.93 -2.42
C THR A 48 -26.62 21.42 -2.72
N CYS A 49 -27.51 21.91 -3.55
CA CYS A 49 -27.67 23.33 -3.86
C CYS A 49 -29.03 23.80 -3.33
N SER A 50 -29.06 24.92 -2.62
CA SER A 50 -30.30 25.48 -2.07
C SER A 50 -30.44 26.96 -2.42
N ASP A 51 -31.65 27.36 -2.76
CA ASP A 51 -32.05 28.74 -2.92
C ASP A 51 -33.30 29.07 -2.08
N LYS A 52 -33.92 30.22 -2.31
CA LYS A 52 -35.17 30.61 -1.60
C LYS A 52 -36.37 29.79 -2.00
N ILE A 53 -36.31 29.05 -3.10
CA ILE A 53 -37.43 28.30 -3.67
C ILE A 53 -37.36 26.84 -3.27
N GLY A 54 -36.14 26.26 -3.18
CA GLY A 54 -36.01 24.84 -2.86
C GLY A 54 -34.55 24.37 -2.72
N THR A 55 -34.44 23.07 -2.52
CA THR A 55 -33.19 22.35 -2.40
C THR A 55 -33.09 21.30 -3.50
N TYR A 56 -31.98 21.26 -4.19
CA TYR A 56 -31.68 20.38 -5.32
C TYR A 56 -30.47 19.54 -4.97
N GLN A 57 -30.49 18.26 -5.33
CA GLN A 57 -29.39 17.35 -5.07
C GLN A 57 -28.96 16.62 -6.35
N THR A 58 -27.66 16.46 -6.49
CA THR A 58 -27.07 15.59 -7.50
C THR A 58 -26.00 14.70 -6.86
N ALA A 59 -25.86 13.49 -7.36
CA ALA A 59 -24.83 12.55 -6.90
C ALA A 59 -23.78 12.36 -7.99
N PHE A 60 -22.52 12.23 -7.57
CA PHE A 60 -21.42 11.84 -8.43
C PHE A 60 -20.43 10.96 -7.64
N SER A 61 -19.54 10.30 -8.33
CA SER A 61 -18.51 9.48 -7.68
C SER A 61 -17.15 9.71 -8.33
N ILE A 62 -16.10 9.47 -7.55
CA ILE A 62 -14.72 9.36 -8.00
C ILE A 62 -14.18 7.98 -7.62
N ASP A 63 -13.22 7.48 -8.38
CA ASP A 63 -12.51 6.25 -8.04
C ASP A 63 -11.18 6.65 -7.36
N ALA A 64 -10.93 6.10 -6.17
CA ALA A 64 -9.66 6.25 -5.47
C ALA A 64 -8.75 5.07 -5.81
N PHE A 65 -7.47 5.35 -6.03
CA PHE A 65 -6.47 4.35 -6.38
C PHE A 65 -5.39 4.30 -5.31
N ALA A 66 -4.98 3.08 -4.95
CA ALA A 66 -3.90 2.82 -4.00
C ALA A 66 -2.90 1.82 -4.59
N PRO A 67 -1.63 1.80 -4.10
CA PRO A 67 -0.74 0.68 -4.35
C PRO A 67 -1.25 -0.56 -3.59
N GLU A 68 -1.00 -1.73 -4.14
CA GLU A 68 -1.34 -3.02 -3.54
C GLU A 68 -0.22 -4.00 -3.85
N PHE A 69 0.31 -4.68 -2.84
CA PHE A 69 1.44 -5.57 -3.02
C PHE A 69 1.02 -7.04 -3.03
N ALA A 70 1.61 -7.81 -3.94
CA ALA A 70 1.51 -9.26 -3.98
C ALA A 70 2.91 -9.87 -4.00
N LEU A 71 3.11 -10.95 -3.22
CA LEU A 71 4.33 -11.74 -3.33
C LEU A 71 4.29 -12.54 -4.62
N ASN A 72 5.35 -12.41 -5.42
CA ASN A 72 5.52 -13.13 -6.69
C ASN A 72 6.40 -14.37 -6.50
N GLU A 73 7.59 -14.21 -5.88
CA GLU A 73 8.55 -15.30 -5.73
C GLU A 73 9.39 -15.14 -4.46
N ILE A 74 9.75 -16.27 -3.88
CA ILE A 74 10.75 -16.37 -2.82
C ILE A 74 11.87 -17.30 -3.30
N THR A 75 13.12 -16.86 -3.19
CA THR A 75 14.28 -17.62 -3.63
C THR A 75 15.40 -17.54 -2.60
N ILE A 76 16.05 -18.65 -2.32
CA ILE A 76 17.25 -18.70 -1.50
C ILE A 76 18.44 -18.97 -2.44
N LEU A 77 19.33 -18.02 -2.54
CA LEU A 77 20.51 -18.14 -3.41
C LEU A 77 21.69 -18.78 -2.66
N PRO A 78 22.51 -19.61 -3.36
CA PRO A 78 22.48 -19.83 -4.81
C PRO A 78 21.56 -20.98 -5.28
N ASN A 79 21.03 -21.85 -4.42
CA ASN A 79 20.41 -23.09 -4.87
C ASN A 79 19.21 -23.58 -4.04
N ASN A 80 18.57 -22.68 -3.31
CA ASN A 80 17.41 -22.97 -2.42
C ASN A 80 17.71 -24.00 -1.30
N ILE A 81 18.96 -24.16 -0.92
CA ILE A 81 19.37 -25.06 0.17
C ILE A 81 20.41 -24.34 1.01
N VAL A 82 20.21 -24.36 2.33
CA VAL A 82 21.17 -23.85 3.31
C VAL A 82 21.43 -24.93 4.35
N LYS A 83 22.68 -25.17 4.70
CA LYS A 83 23.06 -26.13 5.73
C LYS A 83 23.42 -25.40 7.02
N PRO A 84 23.33 -26.11 8.18
CA PRO A 84 23.86 -25.57 9.42
C PRO A 84 25.29 -25.06 9.29
N GLY A 85 25.54 -23.82 9.74
CA GLY A 85 26.82 -23.13 9.67
C GLY A 85 27.12 -22.42 8.34
N GLU A 86 26.18 -22.44 7.38
CA GLU A 86 26.31 -21.71 6.11
C GLU A 86 25.57 -20.37 6.14
N THR A 87 25.94 -19.51 5.17
CA THR A 87 25.24 -18.26 4.84
C THR A 87 24.59 -18.38 3.46
N ALA A 88 23.47 -17.69 3.28
CA ALA A 88 22.77 -17.62 2.01
C ALA A 88 22.10 -16.24 1.86
N THR A 89 21.58 -15.95 0.67
CA THR A 89 20.83 -14.73 0.42
C THR A 89 19.37 -15.06 0.20
N LEU A 90 18.49 -14.48 1.02
CA LEU A 90 17.05 -14.49 0.79
C LEU A 90 16.71 -13.41 -0.21
N LYS A 91 15.97 -13.75 -1.25
CA LYS A 91 15.39 -12.82 -2.23
C LYS A 91 13.88 -12.95 -2.22
N LEU A 92 13.19 -11.85 -1.96
CA LEU A 92 11.74 -11.72 -2.06
C LEU A 92 11.42 -10.85 -3.26
N THR A 93 10.55 -11.31 -4.15
CA THR A 93 10.10 -10.58 -5.33
C THR A 93 8.61 -10.28 -5.17
N PHE A 94 8.24 -9.02 -5.34
CA PHE A 94 6.88 -8.52 -5.18
C PHE A 94 6.43 -7.79 -6.42
N ASP A 95 5.12 -7.80 -6.67
CA ASP A 95 4.46 -6.98 -7.68
C ASP A 95 3.60 -5.90 -6.99
N ASN A 96 3.65 -4.67 -7.50
CA ASN A 96 2.63 -3.68 -7.18
C ASN A 96 1.43 -3.90 -8.11
N VAL A 97 0.48 -4.70 -7.66
CA VAL A 97 -0.76 -5.02 -8.41
C VAL A 97 -1.82 -3.93 -8.30
N GLY A 98 -1.54 -2.88 -7.53
CA GLY A 98 -2.41 -1.72 -7.38
C GLY A 98 -2.35 -0.75 -8.58
N ASN A 99 -3.19 0.26 -8.53
CA ASN A 99 -3.33 1.26 -9.60
C ASN A 99 -2.62 2.60 -9.30
N SER A 100 -1.86 2.66 -8.22
CA SER A 100 -1.10 3.84 -7.83
C SER A 100 0.37 3.53 -7.56
N VAL A 101 1.22 4.54 -7.69
CA VAL A 101 2.63 4.46 -7.32
C VAL A 101 2.77 4.32 -5.81
N ALA A 102 3.63 3.43 -5.37
CA ALA A 102 4.03 3.29 -3.97
C ALA A 102 5.34 4.05 -3.72
N TYR A 103 5.38 4.89 -2.68
CA TYR A 103 6.58 5.62 -2.27
C TYR A 103 7.06 5.17 -0.90
N ASN A 104 8.39 5.17 -0.71
CA ASN A 104 9.02 4.80 0.55
C ASN A 104 8.56 3.42 1.05
N VAL A 105 8.58 2.43 0.17
CA VAL A 105 8.19 1.06 0.49
C VAL A 105 9.18 0.48 1.50
N LEU A 106 8.65 -0.01 2.61
CA LEU A 106 9.40 -0.65 3.67
C LEU A 106 9.09 -2.14 3.68
N THR A 107 10.13 -2.96 3.55
CA THR A 107 10.05 -4.39 3.76
C THR A 107 10.72 -4.74 5.08
N GLU A 108 10.00 -5.41 5.97
CA GLU A 108 10.50 -5.87 7.26
C GLU A 108 10.46 -7.39 7.32
N LEU A 109 11.48 -7.98 7.96
CA LEU A 109 11.65 -9.43 8.12
C LEU A 109 11.78 -9.75 9.60
N PHE A 110 11.14 -10.84 10.01
CA PHE A 110 11.23 -11.36 11.36
C PHE A 110 11.32 -12.90 11.32
N VAL A 111 12.17 -13.46 12.17
CA VAL A 111 12.25 -14.90 12.46
C VAL A 111 12.27 -15.11 13.97
N ALA A 112 11.45 -16.04 14.46
CA ALA A 112 11.33 -16.30 15.90
C ALA A 112 12.47 -17.19 16.46
N SER A 113 13.31 -17.76 15.59
CA SER A 113 14.39 -18.68 15.98
C SER A 113 15.72 -17.96 16.14
N SER A 114 16.49 -18.34 17.16
CA SER A 114 17.90 -17.91 17.32
C SER A 114 18.88 -18.67 16.40
N ASP A 115 18.41 -19.68 15.68
CA ASP A 115 19.24 -20.44 14.73
C ASP A 115 19.40 -19.74 13.39
N VAL A 116 18.57 -18.74 13.10
CA VAL A 116 18.61 -17.94 11.84
C VAL A 116 18.80 -16.47 12.20
N GLU A 117 19.78 -15.85 11.58
CA GLU A 117 20.09 -14.41 11.77
C GLU A 117 20.20 -13.72 10.42
N PHE A 118 19.37 -12.68 10.21
CA PHE A 118 19.43 -11.83 9.03
C PHE A 118 20.43 -10.68 9.22
N GLU A 119 21.19 -10.35 8.19
CA GLU A 119 22.07 -9.18 8.19
C GLU A 119 21.26 -7.88 8.24
N ASN A 120 20.19 -7.82 7.44
CA ASN A 120 19.29 -6.68 7.40
C ASN A 120 17.83 -7.16 7.52
N THR A 121 17.15 -6.70 8.55
CA THR A 121 15.73 -6.99 8.79
C THR A 121 14.78 -5.92 8.27
N THR A 122 15.34 -4.80 7.77
CA THR A 122 14.56 -3.65 7.29
C THR A 122 15.20 -3.12 6.01
N ILE A 123 14.45 -3.18 4.90
CA ILE A 123 14.90 -2.80 3.57
C ILE A 123 13.94 -1.76 3.00
N ARG A 124 14.50 -0.70 2.38
CA ARG A 124 13.71 0.39 1.78
C ARG A 124 13.86 0.40 0.27
N THR A 125 12.72 0.63 -0.39
CA THR A 125 12.64 0.89 -1.83
C THR A 125 11.98 2.25 -2.02
N ASP A 126 12.60 3.17 -2.75
CA ASP A 126 12.15 4.56 -2.83
C ASP A 126 10.80 4.70 -3.52
N GLU A 127 10.65 4.04 -4.67
CA GLU A 127 9.47 4.14 -5.52
C GLU A 127 9.22 2.81 -6.24
N VAL A 128 7.94 2.42 -6.36
CA VAL A 128 7.49 1.28 -7.16
C VAL A 128 6.24 1.71 -7.93
N ALA A 129 6.34 1.75 -9.26
CA ALA A 129 5.23 2.14 -10.13
C ALA A 129 4.08 1.13 -10.09
N ALA A 130 2.88 1.55 -10.49
CA ALA A 130 1.76 0.63 -10.68
C ALA A 130 2.11 -0.43 -11.74
N GLY A 131 1.89 -1.71 -11.43
CA GLY A 131 2.22 -2.85 -12.27
C GLY A 131 3.72 -3.21 -12.32
N GLU A 132 4.56 -2.56 -11.54
CA GLU A 132 5.99 -2.84 -11.47
C GLU A 132 6.30 -4.01 -10.54
N THR A 133 7.28 -4.83 -10.95
CA THR A 133 7.89 -5.87 -10.12
C THR A 133 9.16 -5.34 -9.48
N PHE A 134 9.31 -5.49 -8.18
CA PHE A 134 10.54 -5.17 -7.45
C PHE A 134 11.01 -6.33 -6.60
N PHE A 135 12.24 -6.29 -6.13
CA PHE A 135 12.77 -7.31 -5.24
C PHE A 135 13.59 -6.69 -4.12
N VAL A 136 13.64 -7.40 -3.02
CA VAL A 136 14.52 -7.12 -1.88
C VAL A 136 15.40 -8.32 -1.59
N THR A 137 16.62 -8.08 -1.13
CA THR A 137 17.56 -9.15 -0.76
C THR A 137 18.17 -8.86 0.60
N THR A 138 18.40 -9.91 1.37
CA THR A 138 19.21 -9.86 2.59
C THR A 138 19.98 -11.15 2.76
N ASP A 139 21.19 -11.04 3.25
CA ASP A 139 21.95 -12.21 3.65
C ASP A 139 21.50 -12.69 5.02
N PHE A 140 21.54 -13.99 5.22
CA PHE A 140 21.27 -14.62 6.50
C PHE A 140 22.21 -15.79 6.76
N SER A 141 22.42 -16.10 8.02
CA SER A 141 23.20 -17.24 8.48
C SER A 141 22.33 -18.22 9.25
N VAL A 142 22.66 -19.50 9.11
CA VAL A 142 22.08 -20.59 9.92
C VAL A 142 23.12 -21.06 10.92
N SER A 143 22.73 -21.18 12.20
CA SER A 143 23.60 -21.65 13.27
C SER A 143 24.17 -23.03 12.94
N SER A 144 25.46 -23.25 13.24
CA SER A 144 26.10 -24.58 13.11
C SER A 144 25.51 -25.64 14.05
N SER A 145 24.77 -25.21 15.08
CA SER A 145 24.03 -26.10 16.02
C SER A 145 22.61 -26.39 15.60
N ALA A 146 22.12 -25.80 14.51
CA ALA A 146 20.78 -26.02 13.98
C ALA A 146 20.62 -27.51 13.61
N ALA A 147 19.46 -28.08 13.91
CA ALA A 147 19.19 -29.47 13.55
C ALA A 147 18.99 -29.60 12.03
N LEU A 148 19.46 -30.73 11.48
CA LEU A 148 19.22 -31.05 10.08
C LEU A 148 17.71 -31.16 9.80
N SER A 149 17.27 -30.61 8.69
CA SER A 149 15.86 -30.59 8.27
C SER A 149 14.91 -29.80 9.18
N SER A 150 15.43 -28.85 9.94
CA SER A 150 14.59 -27.90 10.65
C SER A 150 13.90 -26.95 9.64
N VAL A 151 12.67 -26.54 10.00
CA VAL A 151 11.89 -25.56 9.26
C VAL A 151 11.78 -24.31 10.14
N TYR A 152 12.06 -23.15 9.57
CA TYR A 152 12.01 -21.88 10.26
C TYR A 152 10.99 -20.97 9.57
N GLU A 153 9.99 -20.53 10.31
CA GLU A 153 9.02 -19.58 9.81
C GLU A 153 9.64 -18.17 9.74
N VAL A 154 9.62 -17.58 8.56
CA VAL A 154 9.97 -16.18 8.34
C VAL A 154 8.71 -15.39 8.07
N ILE A 155 8.49 -14.39 8.89
CA ILE A 155 7.41 -13.42 8.73
C ILE A 155 7.96 -12.22 8.01
N TYR A 156 7.26 -11.77 6.98
CA TYR A 156 7.59 -10.53 6.29
C TYR A 156 6.39 -9.59 6.25
N SER A 157 6.68 -8.29 6.24
CA SER A 157 5.70 -7.25 5.93
C SER A 157 6.25 -6.35 4.84
N VAL A 158 5.39 -5.93 3.91
CA VAL A 158 5.69 -4.90 2.92
C VAL A 158 4.67 -3.81 3.07
N CYS A 159 5.12 -2.60 3.37
CA CYS A 159 4.23 -1.47 3.55
C CYS A 159 4.72 -0.25 2.78
N SER A 160 3.77 0.55 2.32
CA SER A 160 3.98 1.92 1.90
C SER A 160 3.16 2.84 2.80
N LYS A 161 3.16 4.13 2.54
CA LYS A 161 2.27 5.07 3.22
C LYS A 161 0.77 4.69 3.08
N TYR A 162 0.42 3.95 2.03
CA TYR A 162 -0.97 3.71 1.62
C TYR A 162 -1.41 2.25 1.65
N ASN A 163 -0.51 1.30 1.82
CA ASN A 163 -0.86 -0.13 1.82
C ASN A 163 0.13 -0.98 2.61
N VAL A 164 -0.34 -2.11 3.15
CA VAL A 164 0.46 -3.05 3.93
C VAL A 164 0.12 -4.49 3.54
N LEU A 165 1.12 -5.26 3.12
CA LEU A 165 1.05 -6.71 2.96
C LEU A 165 1.79 -7.39 4.11
N HIS A 166 1.11 -8.32 4.81
CA HIS A 166 1.72 -9.20 5.81
C HIS A 166 1.57 -10.65 5.39
N SER A 167 2.61 -11.45 5.51
CA SER A 167 2.56 -12.89 5.27
C SER A 167 3.70 -13.63 5.96
N ASN A 168 3.60 -14.96 5.98
CA ASN A 168 4.56 -15.88 6.57
C ASN A 168 5.13 -16.81 5.49
N TYR A 169 6.38 -17.24 5.66
CA TYR A 169 7.03 -18.21 4.80
C TYR A 169 7.88 -19.16 5.64
N ASP A 170 7.86 -20.45 5.31
CA ASP A 170 8.69 -21.48 5.97
C ASP A 170 10.01 -21.64 5.20
N LEU A 171 11.14 -21.44 5.90
CA LEU A 171 12.51 -21.66 5.44
C LEU A 171 12.98 -23.09 5.70
#